data_ac0b1c89475dc4703d7e5c3ec7fc8fdf
#
_entry.id   ac0b1c89475dc4703d7e5c3ec7fc8fdf
#
_cell.length_a   1.000
_cell.length_b   1.000
_cell.length_c   1.000
_cell.angle_alpha   90.00
_cell.angle_beta   90.00
_cell.angle_gamma   90.00
#
_symmetry.space_group_name_H-M   'P 1'
#
loop_
_entity.id
_entity.type
_entity.pdbx_description
1 polymer ?
#
loop_
_entity_poly.entity_id
_entity_poly.type
_entity_poly.pdbx_seq_one_letter_code
_entity_poly.pdbx_strand_id
1 'polypeptide(L)'
;IFTIDATRKPAVITAALPVTRNGDAAQMLDLEGIAADGEGGFWLASEGRGDQMIPHGILHVSDKGEIDQSIGLPDELLRGATRFGFEGITFTGSGDDLVLWMAVQREWADDEKGMVKLLSYKPKDKAWGAVHYPLHKGEEGWIGLSEITAHGDFIYVIERDNQVGEN
;
A
#
# COMPACT_ATOMS: atom_id res chain seq x y z
N ILE A 1 -13.22 -3.24 -4.78
CA ILE A 1 -12.97 -1.80 -5.03
C ILE A 1 -14.31 -1.11 -5.15
N PHE A 2 -14.51 0.01 -4.45
CA PHE A 2 -15.74 0.79 -4.51
C PHE A 2 -15.50 2.14 -5.17
N THR A 3 -16.43 2.56 -6.03
CA THR A 3 -16.48 3.93 -6.52
C THR A 3 -17.46 4.71 -5.64
N ILE A 4 -17.00 5.86 -5.12
CA ILE A 4 -17.78 6.69 -4.20
C ILE A 4 -17.99 8.08 -4.81
N ASP A 5 -19.24 8.52 -4.88
CA ASP A 5 -19.59 9.92 -5.17
C ASP A 5 -19.53 10.72 -3.87
N ALA A 6 -18.40 11.39 -3.66
CA ALA A 6 -18.16 12.23 -2.47
C ALA A 6 -18.77 13.64 -2.60
N THR A 7 -19.36 14.00 -3.75
CA THR A 7 -20.06 15.29 -3.94
C THR A 7 -21.41 15.30 -3.25
N ARG A 8 -21.98 14.13 -2.99
CA ARG A 8 -23.22 13.95 -2.23
C ARG A 8 -23.00 13.97 -0.73
N LYS A 9 -24.03 14.31 0.01
CA LYS A 9 -24.05 14.28 1.50
C LYS A 9 -25.31 13.55 1.98
N PRO A 10 -25.20 12.33 2.55
CA PRO A 10 -23.99 11.54 2.70
C PRO A 10 -23.40 11.09 1.35
N ALA A 11 -22.11 10.77 1.33
CA ALA A 11 -21.43 10.18 0.18
C ALA A 11 -22.10 8.85 -0.21
N VAL A 12 -22.13 8.53 -1.51
CA VAL A 12 -22.87 7.37 -2.03
C VAL A 12 -21.94 6.45 -2.80
N ILE A 13 -21.97 5.15 -2.50
CA ILE A 13 -21.29 4.14 -3.32
C ILE A 13 -22.08 4.01 -4.64
N THR A 14 -21.42 4.26 -5.76
CA THR A 14 -22.02 4.24 -7.11
C THR A 14 -21.69 2.99 -7.89
N ALA A 15 -20.57 2.32 -7.55
CA ALA A 15 -20.17 1.04 -8.16
C ALA A 15 -19.35 0.19 -7.20
N ALA A 16 -19.34 -1.11 -7.44
CA ALA A 16 -18.48 -2.08 -6.77
C ALA A 16 -17.84 -2.99 -7.82
N LEU A 17 -16.52 -3.09 -7.78
CA LEU A 17 -15.73 -3.96 -8.64
C LEU A 17 -15.10 -5.06 -7.76
N PRO A 18 -15.53 -6.33 -7.87
CA PRO A 18 -14.87 -7.44 -7.20
C PRO A 18 -13.42 -7.60 -7.68
N VAL A 19 -12.53 -7.95 -6.77
CA VAL A 19 -11.16 -8.36 -7.14
C VAL A 19 -11.17 -9.86 -7.36
N THR A 20 -10.77 -10.28 -8.56
CA THR A 20 -10.81 -11.68 -8.98
C THR A 20 -9.41 -12.19 -9.37
N ARG A 21 -9.25 -13.50 -9.31
CA ARG A 21 -8.06 -14.21 -9.79
C ARG A 21 -8.53 -15.44 -10.58
N ASN A 22 -8.19 -15.49 -11.87
CA ASN A 22 -8.68 -16.52 -12.81
C ASN A 22 -10.22 -16.62 -12.83
N GLY A 23 -10.92 -15.50 -12.70
CA GLY A 23 -12.37 -15.41 -12.71
C GLY A 23 -13.07 -15.69 -11.37
N ASP A 24 -12.36 -16.19 -10.36
CA ASP A 24 -12.89 -16.43 -9.02
C ASP A 24 -12.57 -15.27 -8.07
N ALA A 25 -13.35 -15.12 -6.99
CA ALA A 25 -13.06 -14.12 -5.97
C ALA A 25 -11.66 -14.34 -5.38
N ALA A 26 -10.81 -13.31 -5.45
CA ALA A 26 -9.45 -13.41 -4.97
C ALA A 26 -9.41 -13.66 -3.46
N GLN A 27 -8.55 -14.58 -3.04
CA GLN A 27 -8.35 -15.00 -1.66
C GLN A 27 -6.93 -14.67 -1.20
N MET A 28 -6.68 -14.75 0.10
CA MET A 28 -5.37 -14.53 0.72
C MET A 28 -4.82 -13.12 0.42
N LEU A 29 -5.67 -12.12 0.60
CA LEU A 29 -5.35 -10.70 0.44
C LEU A 29 -5.71 -9.94 1.72
N ASP A 30 -4.86 -8.98 2.06
CA ASP A 30 -5.06 -8.00 3.13
C ASP A 30 -4.81 -6.61 2.51
N LEU A 31 -5.81 -6.11 1.78
CA LEU A 31 -5.67 -4.93 0.93
C LEU A 31 -5.86 -3.66 1.73
N GLU A 32 -4.81 -2.84 1.83
CA GLU A 32 -4.79 -1.61 2.61
C GLU A 32 -4.50 -0.36 1.73
N GLY A 33 -3.87 -0.52 0.57
CA GLY A 33 -3.56 0.59 -0.32
C GLY A 33 -4.11 0.42 -1.73
N ILE A 34 -4.50 1.54 -2.37
CA ILE A 34 -4.99 1.57 -3.75
C ILE A 34 -4.52 2.83 -4.48
N ALA A 35 -4.05 2.66 -5.71
CA ALA A 35 -3.77 3.75 -6.64
C ALA A 35 -4.33 3.41 -8.04
N ALA A 36 -5.08 4.34 -8.64
CA ALA A 36 -5.54 4.18 -10.03
C ALA A 36 -4.37 4.40 -10.98
N ASP A 37 -4.18 3.49 -11.95
CA ASP A 37 -3.05 3.51 -12.89
C ASP A 37 -3.17 4.56 -14.01
N GLY A 38 -4.35 5.17 -14.13
CA GLY A 38 -4.67 6.14 -15.19
C GLY A 38 -5.15 5.50 -16.50
N GLU A 39 -5.13 4.18 -16.62
CA GLU A 39 -5.58 3.41 -17.79
C GLU A 39 -6.86 2.61 -17.52
N GLY A 40 -7.42 2.77 -16.33
CA GLY A 40 -8.66 2.14 -15.87
C GLY A 40 -8.43 0.99 -14.90
N GLY A 41 -7.20 0.57 -14.68
CA GLY A 41 -6.78 -0.40 -13.69
C GLY A 41 -6.32 0.22 -12.38
N PHE A 42 -5.82 -0.64 -11.49
CA PHE A 42 -5.44 -0.25 -10.14
C PHE A 42 -4.18 -1.00 -9.68
N TRP A 43 -3.30 -0.28 -9.00
CA TRP A 43 -2.28 -0.86 -8.15
C TRP A 43 -2.81 -1.01 -6.73
N LEU A 44 -2.70 -2.19 -6.15
CA LEU A 44 -3.12 -2.49 -4.80
C LEU A 44 -1.93 -2.94 -3.96
N ALA A 45 -1.88 -2.51 -2.71
CA ALA A 45 -0.93 -3.00 -1.73
C ALA A 45 -1.62 -3.97 -0.77
N SER A 46 -1.02 -5.15 -0.58
CA SER A 46 -1.43 -6.13 0.43
C SER A 46 -0.49 -6.05 1.61
N GLU A 47 -1.00 -5.69 2.78
CA GLU A 47 -0.23 -5.56 4.01
C GLU A 47 0.50 -6.85 4.37
N GLY A 48 -0.18 -7.97 4.15
CA GLY A 48 0.33 -9.28 4.50
C GLY A 48 0.13 -9.63 5.98
N ARG A 49 -0.10 -10.91 6.24
CA ARG A 49 -0.29 -11.46 7.59
C ARG A 49 0.39 -12.82 7.69
N GLY A 50 1.59 -12.84 8.24
CA GLY A 50 2.38 -14.04 8.35
C GLY A 50 1.69 -15.15 9.17
N ASP A 51 0.90 -14.79 10.19
CA ASP A 51 0.11 -15.72 11.02
C ASP A 51 -1.04 -16.39 10.22
N GLN A 52 -1.49 -15.77 9.13
CA GLN A 52 -2.52 -16.28 8.23
C GLN A 52 -1.98 -16.67 6.85
N MET A 53 -0.67 -16.69 6.68
CA MET A 53 0.02 -16.96 5.40
C MET A 53 -0.41 -16.03 4.25
N ILE A 54 -0.88 -14.83 4.55
CA ILE A 54 -1.17 -13.80 3.56
C ILE A 54 0.15 -13.09 3.24
N PRO A 55 0.59 -13.10 1.97
CA PRO A 55 1.87 -12.50 1.62
C PRO A 55 1.81 -10.97 1.58
N HIS A 56 2.89 -10.31 1.99
CA HIS A 56 3.13 -8.91 1.61
C HIS A 56 3.36 -8.83 0.11
N GLY A 57 2.75 -7.85 -0.56
CA GLY A 57 2.96 -7.71 -1.99
C GLY A 57 2.16 -6.59 -2.64
N ILE A 58 2.41 -6.44 -3.92
CA ILE A 58 1.73 -5.51 -4.79
C ILE A 58 0.96 -6.32 -5.84
N LEU A 59 -0.23 -5.87 -6.15
CA LEU A 59 -1.07 -6.45 -7.19
C LEU A 59 -1.40 -5.37 -8.21
N HIS A 60 -1.39 -5.73 -9.50
CA HIS A 60 -2.08 -4.95 -10.50
C HIS A 60 -3.41 -5.62 -10.84
N VAL A 61 -4.46 -4.80 -10.92
CA VAL A 61 -5.83 -5.24 -11.17
C VAL A 61 -6.36 -4.45 -12.36
N SER A 62 -6.86 -5.14 -13.37
CA SER A 62 -7.44 -4.54 -14.56
C SER A 62 -8.73 -3.75 -14.25
N ASP A 63 -9.23 -3.01 -15.25
CA ASP A 63 -10.52 -2.32 -15.23
C ASP A 63 -11.73 -3.26 -14.98
N LYS A 64 -11.53 -4.58 -15.14
CA LYS A 64 -12.53 -5.63 -14.91
C LYS A 64 -12.41 -6.29 -13.54
N GLY A 65 -11.47 -5.87 -12.71
CA GLY A 65 -11.24 -6.44 -11.39
C GLY A 65 -10.35 -7.68 -11.36
N GLU A 66 -9.81 -8.12 -12.51
CA GLU A 66 -8.94 -9.29 -12.56
C GLU A 66 -7.50 -8.93 -12.19
N ILE A 67 -6.90 -9.69 -11.28
CA ILE A 67 -5.47 -9.58 -10.95
C ILE A 67 -4.66 -10.14 -12.12
N ASP A 68 -3.94 -9.28 -12.81
CA ASP A 68 -3.07 -9.64 -13.93
C ASP A 68 -1.58 -9.64 -13.57
N GLN A 69 -1.19 -8.99 -12.46
CA GLN A 69 0.16 -9.08 -11.90
C GLN A 69 0.13 -9.27 -10.39
N SER A 70 1.06 -10.09 -9.90
CA SER A 70 1.33 -10.27 -8.46
C SER A 70 2.82 -10.19 -8.22
N ILE A 71 3.25 -9.28 -7.37
CA ILE A 71 4.64 -8.95 -7.13
C ILE A 71 4.90 -9.13 -5.62
N GLY A 72 5.59 -10.19 -5.26
CA GLY A 72 6.00 -10.44 -3.87
C GLY A 72 7.28 -9.71 -3.51
N LEU A 73 7.53 -9.53 -2.23
CA LEU A 73 8.80 -9.00 -1.74
C LEU A 73 9.90 -10.05 -1.86
N PRO A 74 11.14 -9.64 -2.16
CA PRO A 74 12.29 -10.53 -2.12
C PRO A 74 12.61 -10.96 -0.67
N ASP A 75 13.25 -12.11 -0.52
CA ASP A 75 13.58 -12.70 0.78
C ASP A 75 14.41 -11.77 1.68
N GLU A 76 15.24 -10.92 1.08
CA GLU A 76 16.05 -9.94 1.82
C GLU A 76 15.18 -8.95 2.58
N LEU A 77 14.09 -8.47 2.00
CA LEU A 77 13.14 -7.57 2.64
C LEU A 77 12.21 -8.31 3.59
N LEU A 78 11.77 -9.52 3.22
CA LEU A 78 10.87 -10.33 4.04
C LEU A 78 11.47 -10.72 5.39
N ARG A 79 12.81 -10.86 5.49
CA ARG A 79 13.47 -11.22 6.74
C ARG A 79 13.22 -10.24 7.89
N GLY A 80 13.06 -8.97 7.58
CA GLY A 80 12.74 -7.94 8.57
C GLY A 80 11.24 -7.71 8.76
N ALA A 81 10.40 -8.22 7.85
CA ALA A 81 8.99 -7.93 7.83
C ALA A 81 8.27 -8.36 9.11
N THR A 82 7.37 -7.51 9.57
CA THR A 82 6.48 -7.77 10.70
C THR A 82 5.03 -7.80 10.21
N ARG A 83 4.06 -7.88 11.12
CA ARG A 83 2.64 -7.77 10.79
C ARG A 83 2.22 -6.37 10.32
N PHE A 84 3.05 -5.35 10.56
CA PHE A 84 2.81 -3.97 10.16
C PHE A 84 3.42 -3.76 8.77
N GLY A 85 2.68 -4.12 7.74
CA GLY A 85 3.10 -4.09 6.35
C GLY A 85 2.68 -2.82 5.63
N PHE A 86 2.15 -2.97 4.41
CA PHE A 86 1.78 -1.85 3.55
C PHE A 86 0.42 -1.26 3.92
N GLU A 87 0.36 0.03 4.17
CA GLU A 87 -0.87 0.77 4.45
C GLU A 87 -1.34 1.62 3.25
N GLY A 88 -0.43 1.95 2.34
CA GLY A 88 -0.76 2.74 1.17
C GLY A 88 0.15 2.45 0.00
N ILE A 89 -0.30 2.84 -1.20
CA ILE A 89 0.46 2.74 -2.44
C ILE A 89 0.20 3.94 -3.33
N THR A 90 1.25 4.43 -3.97
CA THR A 90 1.20 5.46 -5.00
C THR A 90 2.25 5.17 -6.06
N PHE A 91 2.33 6.01 -7.09
CA PHE A 91 3.40 5.91 -8.09
C PHE A 91 3.86 7.27 -8.57
N THR A 92 5.08 7.28 -9.10
CA THR A 92 5.69 8.41 -9.80
C THR A 92 6.16 7.95 -11.18
N GLY A 93 6.33 8.89 -12.10
CA GLY A 93 6.71 8.58 -13.47
C GLY A 93 5.61 7.86 -14.27
N SER A 94 5.97 7.34 -15.43
CA SER A 94 5.08 6.57 -16.32
C SER A 94 5.89 5.72 -17.28
N GLY A 95 5.26 4.71 -17.88
CA GLY A 95 5.92 3.81 -18.81
C GLY A 95 7.17 3.16 -18.20
N ASP A 96 8.31 3.30 -18.88
CA ASP A 96 9.59 2.75 -18.42
C ASP A 96 10.14 3.40 -17.14
N ASP A 97 9.70 4.62 -16.82
CA ASP A 97 10.12 5.38 -15.63
C ASP A 97 9.15 5.23 -14.45
N LEU A 98 8.16 4.36 -14.56
CA LEU A 98 7.20 4.09 -13.49
C LEU A 98 7.92 3.54 -12.26
N VAL A 99 7.64 4.14 -11.11
CA VAL A 99 8.08 3.67 -9.79
C VAL A 99 6.87 3.61 -8.87
N LEU A 100 6.55 2.44 -8.37
CA LEU A 100 5.54 2.26 -7.32
C LEU A 100 6.19 2.53 -5.96
N TRP A 101 5.46 3.20 -5.07
CA TRP A 101 5.87 3.52 -3.71
C TRP A 101 4.86 3.01 -2.72
N MET A 102 5.31 2.34 -1.67
CA MET A 102 4.48 1.79 -0.60
C MET A 102 4.96 2.32 0.75
N ALA A 103 4.00 2.75 1.58
CA ALA A 103 4.27 3.10 2.96
C ALA A 103 4.19 1.85 3.84
N VAL A 104 5.24 1.54 4.56
CA VAL A 104 5.22 0.53 5.62
C VAL A 104 4.68 1.18 6.90
N GLN A 105 3.71 0.53 7.56
CA GLN A 105 3.02 1.12 8.70
C GLN A 105 3.97 1.47 9.85
N ARG A 106 4.85 0.54 10.21
CA ARG A 106 5.76 0.66 11.34
C ARG A 106 7.12 0.05 11.04
N GLU A 107 8.06 0.30 11.97
CA GLU A 107 9.40 -0.29 11.89
C GLU A 107 9.31 -1.81 11.77
N TRP A 108 10.05 -2.36 10.82
CA TRP A 108 10.32 -3.78 10.75
C TRP A 108 11.49 -4.15 11.68
N ALA A 109 11.73 -5.44 11.85
CA ALA A 109 12.73 -5.93 12.82
C ALA A 109 14.17 -5.51 12.54
N ASP A 110 14.46 -5.11 11.30
CA ASP A 110 15.77 -4.65 10.81
C ASP A 110 15.90 -3.12 10.74
N ASP A 111 14.83 -2.38 11.10
CA ASP A 111 14.84 -0.92 11.10
C ASP A 111 15.35 -0.34 12.42
N GLU A 112 15.95 0.85 12.33
CA GLU A 112 16.21 1.66 13.50
C GLU A 112 14.89 2.16 14.11
N LYS A 113 14.86 2.27 15.43
CA LYS A 113 13.68 2.76 16.15
C LYS A 113 13.28 4.16 15.68
N GLY A 114 12.04 4.33 15.30
CA GLY A 114 11.47 5.57 14.79
C GLY A 114 11.75 5.80 13.29
N MET A 115 12.31 4.82 12.60
CA MET A 115 12.54 4.89 11.16
C MET A 115 11.71 3.81 10.46
N VAL A 116 10.82 4.21 9.57
CA VAL A 116 10.02 3.26 8.78
C VAL A 116 10.45 3.26 7.32
N LYS A 117 10.23 2.15 6.63
CA LYS A 117 10.54 2.05 5.21
C LYS A 117 9.43 2.67 4.36
N LEU A 118 9.81 3.47 3.38
CA LEU A 118 9.04 3.64 2.16
C LEU A 118 9.71 2.75 1.12
N LEU A 119 9.03 1.67 0.74
CA LEU A 119 9.55 0.75 -0.28
C LEU A 119 9.20 1.26 -1.67
N SER A 120 10.09 1.03 -2.62
CA SER A 120 9.84 1.31 -4.02
C SER A 120 10.00 0.07 -4.87
N TYR A 121 9.26 0.01 -5.98
CA TYR A 121 9.39 -1.04 -6.98
C TYR A 121 9.35 -0.43 -8.38
N LYS A 122 10.34 -0.79 -9.21
CA LYS A 122 10.40 -0.42 -10.63
C LYS A 122 9.99 -1.62 -11.48
N PRO A 123 8.80 -1.63 -12.08
CA PRO A 123 8.31 -2.77 -12.85
C PRO A 123 9.22 -3.17 -14.02
N LYS A 124 9.77 -2.19 -14.75
CA LYS A 124 10.69 -2.43 -15.88
C LYS A 124 11.90 -3.25 -15.48
N ASP A 125 12.52 -2.89 -14.36
CA ASP A 125 13.78 -3.49 -13.92
C ASP A 125 13.54 -4.66 -12.95
N LYS A 126 12.30 -4.84 -12.51
CA LYS A 126 11.90 -5.74 -11.41
C LYS A 126 12.73 -5.50 -10.14
N ALA A 127 13.05 -4.23 -9.89
CA ALA A 127 13.97 -3.82 -8.85
C ALA A 127 13.24 -3.19 -7.67
N TRP A 128 13.52 -3.70 -6.47
CA TRP A 128 13.09 -3.13 -5.22
C TRP A 128 14.12 -2.13 -4.69
N GLY A 129 13.62 -1.10 -3.99
CA GLY A 129 14.43 -0.14 -3.26
C GLY A 129 13.73 0.26 -1.97
N ALA A 130 14.45 0.95 -1.10
CA ALA A 130 13.92 1.45 0.15
C ALA A 130 14.55 2.80 0.50
N VAL A 131 13.76 3.68 1.08
CA VAL A 131 14.24 4.86 1.81
C VAL A 131 13.63 4.83 3.21
N HIS A 132 14.34 5.36 4.20
CA HIS A 132 13.84 5.45 5.56
C HIS A 132 13.21 6.82 5.82
N TYR A 133 12.04 6.78 6.40
CA TYR A 133 11.26 7.95 6.81
C TYR A 133 11.27 8.05 8.35
N PRO A 134 11.69 9.19 8.94
CA PRO A 134 11.68 9.37 10.38
C PRO A 134 10.28 9.70 10.88
N LEU A 135 9.70 8.81 11.68
CA LEU A 135 8.42 9.07 12.35
C LEU A 135 8.53 10.17 13.39
N HIS A 136 7.48 10.98 13.53
CA HIS A 136 7.35 11.85 14.67
C HIS A 136 7.27 11.04 15.98
N LYS A 137 7.74 11.66 17.06
CA LYS A 137 7.57 11.07 18.39
C LYS A 137 6.17 11.42 18.90
N GLY A 138 5.34 10.39 19.11
CA GLY A 138 4.07 10.55 19.80
C GLY A 138 4.29 10.89 21.28
N GLU A 139 3.39 11.66 21.85
CA GLU A 139 3.38 11.91 23.31
C GLU A 139 2.99 10.65 24.07
N GLU A 140 2.02 9.90 23.56
CA GLU A 140 1.54 8.61 24.08
C GLU A 140 1.31 7.64 22.92
N GLY A 141 1.46 6.32 23.19
CA GLY A 141 1.25 5.28 22.20
C GLY A 141 2.34 5.18 21.16
N TRP A 142 1.96 4.87 19.93
CA TRP A 142 2.88 4.77 18.79
C TRP A 142 2.33 5.55 17.57
N ILE A 143 3.25 6.02 16.75
CA ILE A 143 2.96 6.65 15.45
C ILE A 143 3.23 5.61 14.36
N GLY A 144 2.44 5.63 13.31
CA GLY A 144 2.63 4.83 12.10
C GLY A 144 2.17 5.57 10.86
N LEU A 145 2.60 5.11 9.69
CA LEU A 145 2.08 5.59 8.42
C LEU A 145 0.75 4.89 8.13
N SER A 146 -0.18 5.60 7.53
CA SER A 146 -1.50 5.08 7.14
C SER A 146 -1.88 5.37 5.70
N GLU A 147 -1.09 6.17 4.97
CA GLU A 147 -1.31 6.44 3.55
C GLU A 147 -0.08 7.09 2.94
N ILE A 148 0.05 6.95 1.62
CA ILE A 148 1.08 7.60 0.80
C ILE A 148 0.48 8.05 -0.52
N THR A 149 0.77 9.28 -0.95
CA THR A 149 0.32 9.77 -2.25
C THR A 149 1.37 10.67 -2.90
N ALA A 150 1.55 10.53 -4.21
CA ALA A 150 2.42 11.41 -5.00
C ALA A 150 1.60 12.55 -5.62
N HIS A 151 2.13 13.77 -5.54
CA HIS A 151 1.57 14.92 -6.22
C HIS A 151 2.67 15.92 -6.60
N GLY A 152 2.76 16.26 -7.89
CA GLY A 152 3.87 17.06 -8.41
C GLY A 152 5.21 16.38 -8.14
N ASP A 153 6.15 17.13 -7.58
CA ASP A 153 7.50 16.66 -7.25
C ASP A 153 7.63 16.07 -5.83
N PHE A 154 6.50 15.86 -5.15
CA PHE A 154 6.47 15.44 -3.75
C PHE A 154 5.73 14.15 -3.55
N ILE A 155 6.15 13.41 -2.53
CA ILE A 155 5.43 12.30 -1.94
C ILE A 155 4.94 12.74 -0.56
N TYR A 156 3.65 12.63 -0.33
CA TYR A 156 3.00 12.94 0.94
C TYR A 156 2.69 11.66 1.67
N VAL A 157 2.89 11.65 2.97
CA VAL A 157 2.50 10.54 3.85
C VAL A 157 1.59 11.04 4.96
N ILE A 158 0.70 10.18 5.42
CA ILE A 158 -0.13 10.45 6.59
C ILE A 158 0.45 9.66 7.77
N GLU A 159 0.89 10.38 8.79
CA GLU A 159 1.17 9.81 10.11
C GLU A 159 -0.09 9.82 10.96
N ARG A 160 -0.35 8.71 11.62
CA ARG A 160 -1.40 8.63 12.65
C ARG A 160 -0.87 7.98 13.91
N ASP A 161 -1.41 8.35 15.04
CA ASP A 161 -1.22 7.62 16.29
C ASP A 161 -2.22 6.46 16.40
N ASN A 162 -2.08 5.69 17.47
CA ASN A 162 -3.00 4.61 17.81
C ASN A 162 -4.00 5.02 18.92
N GLN A 163 -4.15 6.30 19.17
CA GLN A 163 -5.09 6.79 20.18
C GLN A 163 -6.50 6.75 19.61
N VAL A 164 -7.43 6.28 20.43
CA VAL A 164 -8.87 6.42 20.16
C VAL A 164 -9.31 7.71 20.81
N GLY A 165 -9.80 8.66 20.01
CA GLY A 165 -10.31 9.92 20.54
C GLY A 165 -11.37 9.67 21.62
N GLU A 166 -11.42 10.54 22.63
CA GLU A 166 -12.53 10.53 23.58
C GLU A 166 -13.83 10.86 22.80
N ASN A 167 -14.84 10.02 23.00
CA ASN A 167 -16.18 10.19 22.43
C ASN A 167 -16.93 11.33 23.15
#